data_eae7b2c2af4532b6ffaa145510c57b37
#
_entry.id   eae7b2c2af4532b6ffaa145510c57b37
#
_cell.length_a   1.000
_cell.length_b   1.000
_cell.length_c   1.000
_cell.angle_alpha   90.00
_cell.angle_beta   90.00
_cell.angle_gamma   90.00
#
_symmetry.space_group_name_H-M   'P 1'
#
loop_
_entity.id
_entity.type
_entity.pdbx_description
1 polymer ?
#
loop_
_entity_poly.entity_id
_entity_poly.type
_entity_poly.pdbx_seq_one_letter_code
_entity_poly.pdbx_strand_id
1 'polypeptide(L)'
;MADSQAAQRPRRSVLYMPGANERALEKAKTLETDALILDLEDAVAPDAKADARERVCAAARSGEYGDREITIRINGLGTQWHDADLAAAVAAKPAAIVVPKVNSADEVHLLDAAITAAGGDESIALWAMIETPEAVANVADIARASDRLQVLVMGTNDLVAELHAVHVPGRAPILTALSLCVMAARDAGKQLLDGVYNDVKNPEGFAAECLQGSQFGFDGKTLIHPSQLEP
;
A
#
# COMPACT_ATOMS: atom_id res chain seq x y z
N MET A 1 -29.25 14.46 8.08
CA MET A 1 -27.86 13.95 8.06
C MET A 1 -27.76 13.09 6.81
N ALA A 2 -27.45 13.70 5.70
CA ALA A 2 -27.39 13.09 4.41
C ALA A 2 -26.11 13.56 3.72
N ASP A 3 -25.40 12.59 3.20
CA ASP A 3 -24.57 12.61 2.00
C ASP A 3 -23.52 13.72 1.86
N SER A 4 -22.35 13.46 2.46
CA SER A 4 -21.07 13.85 1.88
C SER A 4 -20.10 12.68 1.89
N GLN A 5 -20.49 11.49 1.45
CA GLN A 5 -19.53 10.57 0.86
C GLN A 5 -19.21 11.14 -0.54
N ALA A 6 -18.24 12.02 -0.61
CA ALA A 6 -17.53 12.21 -1.86
C ALA A 6 -17.20 10.79 -2.37
N ALA A 7 -17.63 10.44 -3.58
CA ALA A 7 -17.46 9.10 -4.12
C ALA A 7 -15.99 8.72 -3.99
N GLN A 8 -15.67 7.82 -3.09
CA GLN A 8 -14.29 7.39 -2.86
C GLN A 8 -13.79 6.80 -4.17
N ARG A 9 -12.59 7.20 -4.57
CA ARG A 9 -11.94 6.66 -5.76
C ARG A 9 -11.87 5.13 -5.64
N PRO A 10 -12.30 4.37 -6.67
CA PRO A 10 -12.14 2.91 -6.64
C PRO A 10 -10.66 2.53 -6.65
N ARG A 11 -10.28 1.54 -5.84
CA ARG A 11 -8.93 0.99 -5.75
C ARG A 11 -8.97 -0.53 -5.80
N ARG A 12 -9.65 -1.08 -6.82
CA ARG A 12 -9.87 -2.52 -6.97
C ARG A 12 -8.57 -3.28 -7.24
N SER A 13 -7.73 -2.71 -8.11
CA SER A 13 -6.43 -3.25 -8.50
C SER A 13 -5.33 -2.23 -8.21
N VAL A 14 -4.36 -2.62 -7.37
CA VAL A 14 -3.26 -1.76 -6.94
C VAL A 14 -1.95 -2.49 -7.19
N LEU A 15 -1.23 -2.12 -8.25
CA LEU A 15 -0.09 -2.87 -8.74
C LEU A 15 1.23 -2.30 -8.23
N TYR A 16 2.05 -3.14 -7.60
CA TYR A 16 3.42 -2.79 -7.24
C TYR A 16 4.32 -2.72 -8.47
N MET A 17 5.12 -1.66 -8.55
CA MET A 17 6.12 -1.43 -9.59
C MET A 17 7.50 -1.24 -8.98
N PRO A 18 8.46 -2.16 -9.20
CA PRO A 18 9.82 -2.04 -8.69
C PRO A 18 10.50 -0.76 -9.16
N GLY A 19 10.87 0.14 -8.23
CA GLY A 19 11.49 1.43 -8.55
C GLY A 19 12.87 1.32 -9.22
N ALA A 20 13.56 0.20 -9.04
CA ALA A 20 14.81 -0.09 -9.73
C ALA A 20 14.64 -0.55 -11.18
N ASN A 21 13.42 -0.87 -11.63
CA ASN A 21 13.16 -1.44 -12.95
C ASN A 21 12.47 -0.42 -13.87
N GLU A 22 13.26 0.29 -14.66
CA GLU A 22 12.78 1.29 -15.62
C GLU A 22 11.77 0.71 -16.63
N ARG A 23 12.01 -0.53 -17.11
CA ARG A 23 11.09 -1.17 -18.07
C ARG A 23 9.73 -1.47 -17.45
N ALA A 24 9.70 -1.82 -16.17
CA ALA A 24 8.45 -2.03 -15.44
C ALA A 24 7.69 -0.72 -15.28
N LEU A 25 8.38 0.38 -14.94
CA LEU A 25 7.76 1.70 -14.82
C LEU A 25 7.20 2.17 -16.17
N GLU A 26 7.93 2.00 -17.28
CA GLU A 26 7.41 2.32 -18.61
C GLU A 26 6.19 1.47 -18.98
N LYS A 27 6.25 0.16 -18.73
CA LYS A 27 5.12 -0.75 -19.00
C LYS A 27 3.87 -0.35 -18.21
N ALA A 28 4.04 0.10 -16.98
CA ALA A 28 2.94 0.49 -16.10
C ALA A 28 2.08 1.64 -16.67
N LYS A 29 2.62 2.49 -17.54
CA LYS A 29 1.88 3.56 -18.23
C LYS A 29 0.72 3.04 -19.09
N THR A 30 0.77 1.77 -19.49
CA THR A 30 -0.22 1.15 -20.40
C THR A 30 -1.10 0.10 -19.72
N LEU A 31 -0.88 -0.20 -18.45
CA LEU A 31 -1.64 -1.22 -17.73
C LEU A 31 -2.96 -0.67 -17.21
N GLU A 32 -4.01 -1.45 -17.31
CA GLU A 32 -5.35 -1.09 -16.83
C GLU A 32 -5.47 -1.44 -15.32
N THR A 33 -4.95 -0.56 -14.47
CA THR A 33 -5.02 -0.66 -13.02
C THR A 33 -5.56 0.64 -12.43
N ASP A 34 -6.25 0.57 -11.30
CA ASP A 34 -6.78 1.75 -10.62
C ASP A 34 -5.66 2.57 -9.96
N ALA A 35 -4.65 1.89 -9.40
CA ALA A 35 -3.52 2.54 -8.75
C ALA A 35 -2.20 1.79 -8.97
N LEU A 36 -1.10 2.50 -8.82
CA LEU A 36 0.27 1.99 -8.85
C LEU A 36 0.99 2.35 -7.54
N ILE A 37 1.68 1.38 -6.96
CA ILE A 37 2.64 1.60 -5.88
C ILE A 37 4.05 1.54 -6.47
N LEU A 38 4.67 2.69 -6.67
CA LEU A 38 6.06 2.79 -7.08
C LEU A 38 6.94 2.48 -5.87
N ASP A 39 7.66 1.38 -5.91
CA ASP A 39 8.29 0.79 -4.74
C ASP A 39 9.75 1.17 -4.57
N LEU A 40 10.10 1.69 -3.39
CA LEU A 40 11.48 1.96 -2.96
C LEU A 40 11.96 0.98 -1.88
N GLU A 41 11.08 0.06 -1.44
CA GLU A 41 11.37 -0.82 -0.31
C GLU A 41 11.82 -2.21 -0.79
N ASP A 42 11.07 -3.26 -0.60
CA ASP A 42 11.48 -4.66 -0.79
C ASP A 42 11.97 -4.99 -2.21
N ALA A 43 11.38 -4.36 -3.22
CA ALA A 43 11.75 -4.62 -4.60
C ALA A 43 13.05 -3.89 -5.06
N VAL A 44 13.75 -3.23 -4.13
CA VAL A 44 14.95 -2.45 -4.42
C VAL A 44 16.10 -2.85 -3.51
N ALA A 45 17.21 -3.31 -4.08
CA ALA A 45 18.42 -3.65 -3.34
C ALA A 45 19.01 -2.41 -2.62
N PRO A 46 19.70 -2.60 -1.48
CA PRO A 46 20.23 -1.50 -0.67
C PRO A 46 21.10 -0.49 -1.42
N ASP A 47 21.94 -0.97 -2.32
CA ASP A 47 22.85 -0.17 -3.16
C ASP A 47 22.14 0.57 -4.30
N ALA A 48 20.95 0.13 -4.68
CA ALA A 48 20.14 0.75 -5.73
C ALA A 48 19.10 1.77 -5.20
N LYS A 49 18.96 1.93 -3.88
CA LYS A 49 17.90 2.75 -3.26
C LYS A 49 17.94 4.22 -3.70
N ALA A 50 19.12 4.82 -3.78
CA ALA A 50 19.26 6.22 -4.17
C ALA A 50 18.81 6.45 -5.63
N ASP A 51 19.28 5.62 -6.56
CA ASP A 51 18.92 5.72 -7.97
C ASP A 51 17.43 5.41 -8.20
N ALA A 52 16.89 4.42 -7.47
CA ALA A 52 15.47 4.09 -7.53
C ALA A 52 14.60 5.27 -7.04
N ARG A 53 15.02 5.97 -5.97
CA ARG A 53 14.33 7.16 -5.46
C ARG A 53 14.22 8.24 -6.51
N GLU A 54 15.32 8.58 -7.19
CA GLU A 54 15.32 9.58 -8.25
C GLU A 54 14.37 9.18 -9.39
N ARG A 55 14.44 7.92 -9.82
CA ARG A 55 13.63 7.36 -10.90
C ARG A 55 12.13 7.35 -10.56
N VAL A 56 11.78 6.85 -9.37
CA VAL A 56 10.39 6.80 -8.89
C VAL A 56 9.80 8.21 -8.76
N CYS A 57 10.54 9.13 -8.17
CA CYS A 57 10.08 10.52 -8.04
C CYS A 57 9.94 11.23 -9.39
N ALA A 58 10.83 10.94 -10.36
CA ALA A 58 10.69 11.46 -11.73
C ALA A 58 9.45 10.86 -12.42
N ALA A 59 9.22 9.56 -12.28
CA ALA A 59 8.04 8.87 -12.79
C ALA A 59 6.75 9.47 -12.20
N ALA A 60 6.67 9.65 -10.89
CA ALA A 60 5.50 10.23 -10.24
C ALA A 60 5.16 11.65 -10.74
N ARG A 61 6.19 12.46 -11.02
CA ARG A 61 6.01 13.84 -11.55
C ARG A 61 5.70 13.91 -13.05
N SER A 62 5.90 12.82 -13.80
CA SER A 62 5.84 12.86 -15.27
C SER A 62 4.45 13.18 -15.83
N GLY A 63 3.39 12.84 -15.09
CA GLY A 63 2.00 12.92 -15.58
C GLY A 63 1.65 11.89 -16.66
N GLU A 64 2.55 10.95 -16.97
CA GLU A 64 2.39 10.00 -18.09
C GLU A 64 1.58 8.74 -17.73
N TYR A 65 1.11 8.63 -16.50
CA TYR A 65 0.33 7.48 -16.03
C TYR A 65 -1.19 7.65 -16.19
N GLY A 66 -1.64 8.76 -16.85
CA GLY A 66 -3.06 9.02 -17.07
C GLY A 66 -3.85 9.18 -15.76
N ASP A 67 -5.02 8.56 -15.70
CA ASP A 67 -5.92 8.68 -14.53
C ASP A 67 -5.58 7.73 -13.38
N ARG A 68 -4.49 6.95 -13.46
CA ARG A 68 -4.06 6.04 -12.41
C ARG A 68 -3.63 6.81 -11.18
N GLU A 69 -4.02 6.30 -10.02
CA GLU A 69 -3.52 6.86 -8.76
C GLU A 69 -2.06 6.43 -8.55
N ILE A 70 -1.15 7.41 -8.48
CA ILE A 70 0.28 7.13 -8.31
C ILE A 70 0.64 7.32 -6.85
N THR A 71 1.12 6.24 -6.23
CA THR A 71 1.62 6.24 -4.86
C THR A 71 3.08 5.82 -4.82
N ILE A 72 3.80 6.19 -3.76
CA ILE A 72 5.20 5.81 -3.57
C ILE A 72 5.32 5.06 -2.24
N ARG A 73 5.77 3.80 -2.29
CA ARG A 73 6.15 3.08 -1.07
C ARG A 73 7.59 3.43 -0.73
N ILE A 74 7.75 4.11 0.40
CA ILE A 74 9.05 4.48 0.96
C ILE A 74 9.57 3.39 1.89
N ASN A 75 10.83 3.48 2.28
CA ASN A 75 11.39 2.59 3.29
C ASN A 75 10.81 2.91 4.69
N GLY A 76 10.64 1.91 5.52
CA GLY A 76 10.00 2.00 6.83
C GLY A 76 10.71 2.92 7.83
N LEU A 77 9.97 3.32 8.86
CA LEU A 77 10.48 4.10 9.98
C LEU A 77 11.73 3.44 10.60
N GLY A 78 12.69 4.26 10.98
CA GLY A 78 13.94 3.79 11.60
C GLY A 78 14.98 3.22 10.62
N THR A 79 14.68 3.11 9.34
CA THR A 79 15.68 2.74 8.34
C THR A 79 16.49 3.97 7.92
N GLN A 80 17.74 3.76 7.49
CA GLN A 80 18.63 4.84 7.04
C GLN A 80 18.12 5.56 5.77
N TRP A 81 17.13 5.03 5.07
CA TRP A 81 16.59 5.57 3.83
C TRP A 81 15.32 6.39 4.02
N HIS A 82 14.61 6.18 5.15
CA HIS A 82 13.27 6.72 5.41
C HIS A 82 13.17 8.23 5.16
N ASP A 83 14.00 9.01 5.84
CA ASP A 83 13.92 10.48 5.80
C ASP A 83 14.17 11.04 4.39
N ALA A 84 15.17 10.46 3.69
CA ALA A 84 15.50 10.88 2.33
C ALA A 84 14.40 10.46 1.32
N ASP A 85 13.78 9.31 1.51
CA ASP A 85 12.66 8.84 0.69
C ASP A 85 11.44 9.72 0.92
N LEU A 86 11.10 10.01 2.19
CA LEU A 86 9.95 10.85 2.54
C LEU A 86 10.07 12.23 1.92
N ALA A 87 11.21 12.89 2.10
CA ALA A 87 11.44 14.22 1.55
C ALA A 87 11.33 14.25 0.02
N ALA A 88 11.92 13.28 -0.66
CA ALA A 88 11.87 13.16 -2.12
C ALA A 88 10.46 12.82 -2.63
N ALA A 89 9.76 11.91 -1.95
CA ALA A 89 8.39 11.52 -2.29
C ALA A 89 7.42 12.71 -2.13
N VAL A 90 7.49 13.44 -1.01
CA VAL A 90 6.67 14.65 -0.81
C VAL A 90 6.91 15.67 -1.91
N ALA A 91 8.18 15.92 -2.27
CA ALA A 91 8.53 16.85 -3.37
C ALA A 91 8.03 16.34 -4.75
N ALA A 92 7.80 15.04 -4.91
CA ALA A 92 7.24 14.46 -6.13
C ALA A 92 5.72 14.60 -6.23
N LYS A 93 5.03 14.92 -5.13
CA LYS A 93 3.57 15.11 -5.04
C LYS A 93 2.77 13.92 -5.57
N PRO A 94 3.00 12.69 -5.09
CA PRO A 94 2.16 11.55 -5.42
C PRO A 94 0.77 11.73 -4.79
N ALA A 95 -0.19 10.92 -5.21
CA ALA A 95 -1.50 10.87 -4.55
C ALA A 95 -1.40 10.36 -3.10
N ALA A 96 -0.46 9.45 -2.82
CA ALA A 96 -0.21 8.98 -1.46
C ALA A 96 1.24 8.53 -1.26
N ILE A 97 1.67 8.55 0.01
CA ILE A 97 2.87 7.88 0.49
C ILE A 97 2.45 6.61 1.21
N VAL A 98 3.00 5.47 0.78
CA VAL A 98 2.76 4.16 1.39
C VAL A 98 3.91 3.86 2.34
N VAL A 99 3.61 3.56 3.60
CA VAL A 99 4.62 3.30 4.63
C VAL A 99 4.47 1.87 5.15
N PRO A 100 5.54 1.05 5.05
CA PRO A 100 5.54 -0.30 5.59
C PRO A 100 5.65 -0.29 7.12
N LYS A 101 5.18 -1.37 7.76
CA LYS A 101 5.34 -1.69 9.19
C LYS A 101 4.91 -0.56 10.13
N VAL A 102 3.73 0.01 9.88
CA VAL A 102 3.12 0.98 10.80
C VAL A 102 2.44 0.23 11.93
N ASN A 103 2.95 0.38 13.14
CA ASN A 103 2.59 -0.44 14.30
C ASN A 103 1.73 0.27 15.35
N SER A 104 1.61 1.60 15.27
CA SER A 104 0.86 2.38 16.28
C SER A 104 0.24 3.65 15.72
N ALA A 105 -0.72 4.20 16.48
CA ALA A 105 -1.28 5.53 16.21
C ALA A 105 -0.22 6.64 16.30
N ASP A 106 0.73 6.52 17.21
CA ASP A 106 1.82 7.49 17.37
C ASP A 106 2.72 7.54 16.12
N GLU A 107 2.99 6.38 15.51
CA GLU A 107 3.72 6.34 14.23
C GLU A 107 2.92 7.02 13.10
N VAL A 108 1.61 6.86 13.04
CA VAL A 108 0.75 7.58 12.08
C VAL A 108 0.84 9.10 12.31
N HIS A 109 0.76 9.57 13.55
CA HIS A 109 0.91 10.98 13.89
C HIS A 109 2.30 11.51 13.51
N LEU A 110 3.36 10.73 13.76
CA LEU A 110 4.72 11.08 13.37
C LEU A 110 4.84 11.25 11.86
N LEU A 111 4.30 10.30 11.09
CA LEU A 111 4.33 10.32 9.62
C LEU A 111 3.53 11.49 9.05
N ASP A 112 2.35 11.78 9.58
CA ASP A 112 1.53 12.93 9.18
C ASP A 112 2.28 14.25 9.40
N ALA A 113 2.87 14.41 10.60
CA ALA A 113 3.69 15.57 10.92
C ALA A 113 4.92 15.69 10.01
N ALA A 114 5.59 14.57 9.72
CA ALA A 114 6.77 14.55 8.86
C ALA A 114 6.44 14.90 7.40
N ILE A 115 5.32 14.40 6.85
CA ILE A 115 4.83 14.78 5.51
C ILE A 115 4.57 16.28 5.45
N THR A 116 3.89 16.83 6.47
CA THR A 116 3.61 18.26 6.56
C THR A 116 4.88 19.09 6.67
N ALA A 117 5.83 18.68 7.52
CA ALA A 117 7.12 19.36 7.69
C ALA A 117 7.98 19.35 6.41
N ALA A 118 7.86 18.29 5.60
CA ALA A 118 8.51 18.21 4.29
C ALA A 118 7.81 19.05 3.20
N GLY A 119 6.73 19.75 3.52
CA GLY A 119 5.98 20.62 2.61
C GLY A 119 4.82 19.91 1.88
N GLY A 120 4.42 18.73 2.33
CA GLY A 120 3.25 18.03 1.82
C GLY A 120 1.96 18.67 2.30
N ASP A 121 1.07 19.01 1.38
CA ASP A 121 -0.27 19.49 1.68
C ASP A 121 -1.28 18.35 1.86
N GLU A 122 -2.56 18.70 2.03
CA GLU A 122 -3.65 17.73 2.25
C GLU A 122 -3.93 16.82 1.04
N SER A 123 -3.40 17.14 -0.14
CA SER A 123 -3.57 16.32 -1.35
C SER A 123 -2.74 15.04 -1.33
N ILE A 124 -1.69 14.98 -0.49
CA ILE A 124 -0.86 13.79 -0.32
C ILE A 124 -1.44 12.95 0.82
N ALA A 125 -2.08 11.84 0.50
CA ALA A 125 -2.59 10.89 1.49
C ALA A 125 -1.47 10.03 2.11
N LEU A 126 -1.76 9.45 3.27
CA LEU A 126 -0.95 8.40 3.89
C LEU A 126 -1.66 7.05 3.69
N TRP A 127 -0.93 6.03 3.28
CA TRP A 127 -1.35 4.64 3.30
C TRP A 127 -0.44 3.87 4.26
N ALA A 128 -1.03 3.14 5.19
CA ALA A 128 -0.28 2.36 6.19
C ALA A 128 -0.34 0.87 5.88
N MET A 129 0.82 0.20 5.82
CA MET A 129 0.83 -1.26 5.71
C MET A 129 0.70 -1.90 7.08
N ILE A 130 -0.28 -2.80 7.20
CA ILE A 130 -0.56 -3.61 8.37
C ILE A 130 0.01 -5.01 8.11
N GLU A 131 1.20 -5.25 8.65
CA GLU A 131 2.01 -6.41 8.28
C GLU A 131 2.83 -7.01 9.42
N THR A 132 2.53 -6.58 10.64
CA THR A 132 3.11 -7.15 11.86
C THR A 132 2.02 -7.55 12.84
N PRO A 133 2.27 -8.49 13.75
CA PRO A 133 1.33 -8.81 14.83
C PRO A 133 0.95 -7.59 15.69
N GLU A 134 1.91 -6.70 15.95
CA GLU A 134 1.70 -5.46 16.69
C GLU A 134 0.75 -4.53 15.94
N ALA A 135 0.95 -4.33 14.63
CA ALA A 135 0.06 -3.52 13.80
C ALA A 135 -1.38 -4.06 13.80
N VAL A 136 -1.56 -5.38 13.72
CA VAL A 136 -2.88 -6.02 13.79
C VAL A 136 -3.53 -5.81 15.15
N ALA A 137 -2.77 -5.92 16.24
CA ALA A 137 -3.28 -5.69 17.59
C ALA A 137 -3.75 -4.23 17.81
N ASN A 138 -3.09 -3.27 17.16
CA ASN A 138 -3.35 -1.83 17.29
C ASN A 138 -4.16 -1.26 16.11
N VAL A 139 -4.67 -2.08 15.19
CA VAL A 139 -5.22 -1.62 13.91
C VAL A 139 -6.38 -0.63 14.05
N ALA A 140 -7.19 -0.75 15.10
CA ALA A 140 -8.30 0.17 15.34
C ALA A 140 -7.82 1.58 15.69
N ASP A 141 -6.77 1.70 16.49
CA ASP A 141 -6.18 2.99 16.85
C ASP A 141 -5.40 3.58 15.68
N ILE A 142 -4.64 2.75 14.94
CA ILE A 142 -3.97 3.15 13.69
C ILE A 142 -4.98 3.75 12.71
N ALA A 143 -6.10 3.05 12.46
CA ALA A 143 -7.09 3.47 11.48
C ALA A 143 -7.73 4.83 11.78
N ARG A 144 -7.86 5.20 13.06
CA ARG A 144 -8.46 6.46 13.53
C ARG A 144 -7.47 7.60 13.74
N ALA A 145 -6.16 7.34 13.65
CA ALA A 145 -5.13 8.27 14.12
C ALA A 145 -5.03 9.57 13.31
N SER A 146 -5.36 9.57 12.03
CA SER A 146 -5.26 10.78 11.19
C SER A 146 -6.25 10.75 10.02
N ASP A 147 -6.75 11.93 9.65
CA ASP A 147 -7.57 12.08 8.44
C ASP A 147 -6.74 11.93 7.17
N ARG A 148 -5.43 12.21 7.22
CA ARG A 148 -4.49 11.96 6.13
C ARG A 148 -4.34 10.47 5.80
N LEU A 149 -4.49 9.58 6.80
CA LEU A 149 -4.53 8.15 6.58
C LEU A 149 -5.83 7.78 5.88
N GLN A 150 -5.76 7.37 4.61
CA GLN A 150 -6.92 7.02 3.80
C GLN A 150 -7.07 5.52 3.56
N VAL A 151 -5.96 4.80 3.50
CA VAL A 151 -5.94 3.38 3.12
C VAL A 151 -5.07 2.58 4.06
N LEU A 152 -5.58 1.44 4.48
CA LEU A 152 -4.79 0.37 5.10
C LEU A 152 -4.46 -0.68 4.03
N VAL A 153 -3.23 -1.18 4.04
CA VAL A 153 -2.76 -2.20 3.08
C VAL A 153 -2.29 -3.42 3.85
N MET A 154 -2.85 -4.59 3.57
CA MET A 154 -2.39 -5.82 4.19
C MET A 154 -1.05 -6.26 3.60
N GLY A 155 -0.01 -6.36 4.44
CA GLY A 155 1.27 -6.97 4.09
C GLY A 155 1.32 -8.43 4.54
N THR A 156 0.63 -9.30 3.82
CA THR A 156 0.39 -10.69 4.26
C THR A 156 1.65 -11.54 4.29
N ASN A 157 2.69 -11.22 3.52
CA ASN A 157 3.95 -11.96 3.53
C ASN A 157 4.72 -11.75 4.85
N ASP A 158 4.92 -10.48 5.23
CA ASP A 158 5.58 -10.14 6.48
C ASP A 158 4.78 -10.63 7.69
N LEU A 159 3.46 -10.44 7.68
CA LEU A 159 2.60 -10.91 8.74
C LEU A 159 2.70 -12.43 8.97
N VAL A 160 2.66 -13.22 7.89
CA VAL A 160 2.81 -14.68 7.98
C VAL A 160 4.19 -15.06 8.51
N ALA A 161 5.24 -14.36 8.06
CA ALA A 161 6.61 -14.62 8.52
C ALA A 161 6.78 -14.30 10.02
N GLU A 162 6.28 -13.15 10.48
CA GLU A 162 6.38 -12.74 11.90
C GLU A 162 5.50 -13.59 12.83
N LEU A 163 4.38 -14.12 12.33
CA LEU A 163 3.57 -15.10 13.06
C LEU A 163 4.21 -16.49 13.10
N HIS A 164 5.37 -16.70 12.44
CA HIS A 164 5.95 -18.04 12.25
C HIS A 164 4.97 -19.03 11.62
N ALA A 165 4.05 -18.53 10.81
CA ALA A 165 3.02 -19.30 10.13
C ALA A 165 3.45 -19.69 8.72
N VAL A 166 2.56 -20.33 7.97
CA VAL A 166 2.80 -20.68 6.57
C VAL A 166 1.63 -20.24 5.69
N HIS A 167 1.93 -19.91 4.45
CA HIS A 167 0.91 -19.66 3.45
C HIS A 167 0.19 -20.96 3.09
N VAL A 168 -1.13 -20.94 3.20
CA VAL A 168 -1.99 -22.07 2.82
C VAL A 168 -3.18 -21.57 2.00
N PRO A 169 -3.73 -22.38 1.10
CA PRO A 169 -4.99 -22.05 0.43
C PRO A 169 -6.07 -21.67 1.45
N GLY A 170 -6.83 -20.61 1.17
CA GLY A 170 -7.86 -20.12 2.08
C GLY A 170 -7.35 -19.31 3.28
N ARG A 171 -6.02 -19.16 3.44
CA ARG A 171 -5.36 -18.24 4.39
C ARG A 171 -5.73 -18.45 5.88
N ALA A 172 -6.06 -19.69 6.28
CA ALA A 172 -6.51 -20.01 7.64
C ALA A 172 -5.67 -19.38 8.76
N PRO A 173 -4.31 -19.33 8.70
CA PRO A 173 -3.49 -18.77 9.76
C PRO A 173 -3.70 -17.26 10.02
N ILE A 174 -4.18 -16.51 9.04
CA ILE A 174 -4.32 -15.04 9.13
C ILE A 174 -5.76 -14.54 9.01
N LEU A 175 -6.78 -15.42 8.95
CA LEU A 175 -8.19 -14.99 8.81
C LEU A 175 -8.63 -14.04 9.92
N THR A 176 -8.18 -14.27 11.16
CA THR A 176 -8.48 -13.37 12.28
C THR A 176 -7.91 -11.98 12.05
N ALA A 177 -6.66 -11.88 11.60
CA ALA A 177 -6.03 -10.61 11.29
C ALA A 177 -6.77 -9.87 10.15
N LEU A 178 -7.11 -10.58 9.07
CA LEU A 178 -7.90 -10.02 7.97
C LEU A 178 -9.24 -9.46 8.47
N SER A 179 -9.97 -10.21 9.30
CA SER A 179 -11.27 -9.78 9.85
C SER A 179 -11.13 -8.55 10.77
N LEU A 180 -10.11 -8.51 11.64
CA LEU A 180 -9.86 -7.36 12.51
C LEU A 180 -9.56 -6.10 11.69
N CYS A 181 -8.74 -6.20 10.65
CA CYS A 181 -8.40 -5.08 9.79
C CYS A 181 -9.63 -4.57 9.01
N VAL A 182 -10.50 -5.46 8.50
CA VAL A 182 -11.75 -5.05 7.86
C VAL A 182 -12.64 -4.28 8.83
N MET A 183 -12.85 -4.80 10.04
CA MET A 183 -13.69 -4.12 11.06
C MET A 183 -13.12 -2.74 11.41
N ALA A 184 -11.81 -2.63 11.63
CA ALA A 184 -11.16 -1.38 11.97
C ALA A 184 -11.25 -0.35 10.84
N ALA A 185 -11.00 -0.77 9.59
CA ALA A 185 -11.12 0.11 8.43
C ALA A 185 -12.55 0.65 8.26
N ARG A 186 -13.57 -0.23 8.39
CA ARG A 186 -14.98 0.18 8.27
C ARG A 186 -15.42 1.12 9.38
N ASP A 187 -15.02 0.86 10.62
CA ASP A 187 -15.34 1.72 11.75
C ASP A 187 -14.70 3.12 11.62
N ALA A 188 -13.48 3.19 11.08
CA ALA A 188 -12.77 4.45 10.84
C ALA A 188 -13.11 5.12 9.49
N GLY A 189 -13.97 4.52 8.64
CA GLY A 189 -14.29 5.03 7.31
C GLY A 189 -13.11 5.00 6.31
N LYS A 190 -12.14 4.11 6.53
CA LYS A 190 -10.96 3.95 5.66
C LYS A 190 -11.17 2.84 4.64
N GLN A 191 -10.45 2.91 3.51
CA GLN A 191 -10.36 1.78 2.59
C GLN A 191 -9.31 0.78 3.06
N LEU A 192 -9.51 -0.49 2.68
CA LEU A 192 -8.60 -1.57 3.00
C LEU A 192 -8.30 -2.40 1.76
N LEU A 193 -7.01 -2.56 1.46
CA LEU A 193 -6.52 -3.39 0.36
C LEU A 193 -6.02 -4.72 0.89
N ASP A 194 -6.46 -5.80 0.26
CA ASP A 194 -5.97 -7.15 0.52
C ASP A 194 -4.50 -7.30 0.06
N GLY A 195 -3.77 -8.23 0.68
CA GLY A 195 -2.37 -8.51 0.39
C GLY A 195 -2.14 -9.21 -0.94
N VAL A 196 -0.89 -9.33 -1.32
CA VAL A 196 -0.45 -9.92 -2.58
C VAL A 196 -0.67 -11.43 -2.63
N TYR A 197 -0.87 -11.96 -3.84
CA TYR A 197 -0.86 -13.39 -4.13
C TYR A 197 0.42 -13.79 -4.85
N ASN A 198 1.21 -14.68 -4.22
CA ASN A 198 2.59 -14.93 -4.64
C ASN A 198 2.74 -15.86 -5.84
N ASP A 199 1.81 -16.83 -6.03
CA ASP A 199 1.90 -17.78 -7.12
C ASP A 199 1.28 -17.25 -8.41
N VAL A 200 2.01 -16.40 -9.11
CA VAL A 200 1.56 -15.77 -10.37
C VAL A 200 1.23 -16.77 -11.48
N LYS A 201 1.60 -18.05 -11.31
CA LYS A 201 1.31 -19.10 -12.30
C LYS A 201 0.02 -19.87 -11.99
N ASN A 202 -0.65 -19.53 -10.90
CA ASN A 202 -1.89 -20.16 -10.45
C ASN A 202 -3.06 -19.17 -10.49
N PRO A 203 -3.66 -18.93 -11.66
CA PRO A 203 -4.76 -17.97 -11.80
C PRO A 203 -6.03 -18.41 -11.05
N GLU A 204 -6.27 -19.72 -10.92
CA GLU A 204 -7.42 -20.24 -10.19
C GLU A 204 -7.32 -19.94 -8.69
N GLY A 205 -6.13 -20.17 -8.11
CA GLY A 205 -5.86 -19.82 -6.71
C GLY A 205 -5.93 -18.31 -6.47
N PHE A 206 -5.46 -17.51 -7.41
CA PHE A 206 -5.58 -16.05 -7.37
C PHE A 206 -7.06 -15.61 -7.37
N ALA A 207 -7.86 -16.13 -8.30
CA ALA A 207 -9.29 -15.81 -8.39
C ALA A 207 -10.05 -16.21 -7.11
N ALA A 208 -9.72 -17.38 -6.54
CA ALA A 208 -10.30 -17.84 -5.28
C ALA A 208 -9.96 -16.90 -4.12
N GLU A 209 -8.73 -16.39 -4.05
CA GLU A 209 -8.33 -15.42 -3.03
C GLU A 209 -8.96 -14.05 -3.24
N CYS A 210 -9.11 -13.58 -4.48
CA CYS A 210 -9.86 -12.36 -4.80
C CYS A 210 -11.32 -12.46 -4.35
N LEU A 211 -11.98 -13.59 -4.64
CA LEU A 211 -13.35 -13.84 -4.20
C LEU A 211 -13.45 -13.82 -2.66
N GLN A 212 -12.52 -14.49 -1.97
CA GLN A 212 -12.47 -14.49 -0.51
C GLN A 212 -12.30 -13.06 0.01
N GLY A 213 -11.36 -12.27 -0.53
CA GLY A 213 -11.16 -10.88 -0.14
C GLY A 213 -12.42 -10.03 -0.31
N SER A 214 -13.10 -10.15 -1.44
CA SER A 214 -14.38 -9.50 -1.69
C SER A 214 -15.45 -9.91 -0.66
N GLN A 215 -15.55 -11.19 -0.34
CA GLN A 215 -16.49 -11.70 0.66
C GLN A 215 -16.18 -11.22 2.08
N PHE A 216 -14.91 -10.97 2.41
CA PHE A 216 -14.49 -10.36 3.67
C PHE A 216 -14.81 -8.87 3.73
N GLY A 217 -14.97 -8.21 2.59
CA GLY A 217 -15.28 -6.79 2.50
C GLY A 217 -14.06 -5.91 2.22
N PHE A 218 -13.01 -6.43 1.59
CA PHE A 218 -11.91 -5.60 1.09
C PHE A 218 -12.36 -4.74 -0.09
N ASP A 219 -11.79 -3.55 -0.23
CA ASP A 219 -12.10 -2.61 -1.32
C ASP A 219 -11.33 -2.96 -2.61
N GLY A 220 -10.24 -3.69 -2.48
CA GLY A 220 -9.38 -4.13 -3.57
C GLY A 220 -8.23 -4.99 -3.10
N LYS A 221 -7.29 -5.22 -3.99
CA LYS A 221 -6.15 -6.11 -3.77
C LYS A 221 -4.86 -5.50 -4.32
N THR A 222 -3.78 -5.67 -3.57
CA THR A 222 -2.44 -5.38 -4.09
C THR A 222 -1.95 -6.53 -4.97
N LEU A 223 -1.28 -6.18 -6.05
CA LEU A 223 -0.85 -7.08 -7.12
C LEU A 223 0.65 -6.96 -7.34
N ILE A 224 1.30 -8.04 -7.76
CA ILE A 224 2.74 -8.08 -8.04
C ILE A 224 3.08 -8.42 -9.49
N HIS A 225 2.08 -8.72 -10.31
CA HIS A 225 2.30 -9.07 -11.71
C HIS A 225 1.15 -8.59 -12.60
N PRO A 226 1.40 -8.10 -13.83
CA PRO A 226 0.36 -7.65 -14.75
C PRO A 226 -0.70 -8.71 -15.10
N SER A 227 -0.36 -10.00 -15.08
CA SER A 227 -1.33 -11.08 -15.31
C SER A 227 -2.42 -11.19 -14.24
N GLN A 228 -2.29 -10.46 -13.13
CA GLN A 228 -3.28 -10.41 -12.05
C GLN A 228 -4.30 -9.28 -12.24
N LEU A 229 -4.26 -8.54 -13.34
CA LEU A 229 -5.18 -7.43 -13.60
C LEU A 229 -6.52 -7.88 -14.18
N GLU A 230 -6.54 -8.93 -15.00
CA GLU A 230 -7.77 -9.41 -15.66
C GLU A 230 -8.73 -10.18 -14.74
N PRO A 231 -8.30 -11.06 -13.84
CA PRO A 231 -9.22 -11.76 -12.95
C PRO A 231 -9.78 -10.87 -11.87
#